data_7fe67ce012038ae3988127a30b702bc7
#
_entry.id   7fe67ce012038ae3988127a30b702bc7
#
_cell.length_a   1.000
_cell.length_b   1.000
_cell.length_c   1.000
_cell.angle_alpha   90.00
_cell.angle_beta   90.00
_cell.angle_gamma   90.00
#
_symmetry.space_group_name_H-M   'P 1'
#
loop_
_entity.id
_entity.type
_entity.pdbx_description
1 polymer ?
#
loop_
_entity_poly.entity_id
_entity_poly.type
_entity_poly.pdbx_seq_one_letter_code
_entity_poly.pdbx_strand_id
1 'polypeptide(L)'
;LLPSVAISQTIVNIEELRNEGKEGFFAGLGFSLNASRGNRDRDFYSLDLRFDYNLDDVENFMILRKSERKMNQNVTDISQLIHIRSVFETYNQFNAEFFLQSAKNPFRLFRERNLFGTGLRMIIDDQMRFGAGVIYEEETDLDDFVTNTTRLSAYFHDNFAVAENVNFNTTIYYQPGVTDFSDFKASFLM
;
A
#
# COMPACT_ATOMS: atom_id res chain seq x y z
N LEU A 1 30.83 0.04 -2.20
CA LEU A 1 29.59 0.79 -2.06
C LEU A 1 28.51 -0.21 -1.65
N LEU A 2 28.10 -0.18 -0.39
CA LEU A 2 26.94 -0.94 0.08
C LEU A 2 25.69 -0.23 -0.45
N PRO A 3 24.71 -0.93 -1.04
CA PRO A 3 23.46 -0.34 -1.42
C PRO A 3 22.78 0.18 -0.14
N SER A 4 22.44 1.45 -0.12
CA SER A 4 21.59 2.00 0.94
C SER A 4 20.22 1.37 0.79
N VAL A 5 19.90 0.40 1.64
CA VAL A 5 18.55 -0.13 1.74
C VAL A 5 17.67 0.99 2.29
N ALA A 6 16.97 1.69 1.43
CA ALA A 6 15.93 2.64 1.81
C ALA A 6 14.75 1.85 2.37
N ILE A 7 14.80 1.53 3.66
CA ILE A 7 13.66 0.96 4.38
C ILE A 7 12.71 2.12 4.62
N SER A 8 11.76 2.34 3.76
CA SER A 8 10.51 3.02 4.06
C SER A 8 9.75 3.43 2.82
N GLN A 9 8.98 2.53 2.31
CA GLN A 9 8.04 2.92 1.28
C GLN A 9 6.67 2.43 1.66
N THR A 10 5.70 3.31 1.52
CA THR A 10 4.30 2.96 1.76
C THR A 10 3.83 2.09 0.60
N ILE A 11 4.24 0.82 0.63
CA ILE A 11 3.59 -0.21 -0.18
C ILE A 11 2.33 -0.57 0.58
N VAL A 12 1.19 -0.36 -0.05
CA VAL A 12 -0.11 -0.73 0.51
C VAL A 12 -0.24 -2.25 0.41
N ASN A 13 -0.44 -2.94 1.53
CA ASN A 13 -0.75 -4.37 1.52
C ASN A 13 -2.18 -4.57 1.01
N ILE A 14 -2.29 -4.83 -0.28
CA ILE A 14 -3.57 -4.95 -0.97
C ILE A 14 -4.34 -6.21 -0.59
N GLU A 15 -3.65 -7.30 -0.26
CA GLU A 15 -4.29 -8.57 0.07
C GLU A 15 -5.06 -8.49 1.40
N GLU A 16 -4.54 -7.77 2.40
CA GLU A 16 -5.27 -7.49 3.65
C GLU A 16 -6.47 -6.57 3.46
N LEU A 17 -6.47 -5.79 2.38
CA LEU A 17 -7.49 -4.78 2.14
C LEU A 17 -8.64 -5.30 1.27
N ARG A 18 -8.60 -6.52 0.80
CA ARG A 18 -9.65 -7.07 -0.08
C ARG A 18 -10.85 -7.58 0.73
N ASN A 19 -12.05 -7.33 0.21
CA ASN A 19 -13.31 -7.90 0.69
C ASN A 19 -13.83 -8.88 -0.37
N GLU A 20 -13.10 -9.96 -0.61
CA GLU A 20 -13.44 -10.96 -1.61
C GLU A 20 -14.84 -11.57 -1.37
N GLY A 21 -15.59 -11.77 -2.44
CA GLY A 21 -16.86 -12.48 -2.43
C GLY A 21 -18.07 -11.74 -1.83
N LYS A 22 -17.95 -10.44 -1.57
CA LYS A 22 -19.07 -9.61 -1.10
C LYS A 22 -19.48 -8.61 -2.18
N GLU A 23 -20.64 -8.80 -2.77
CA GLU A 23 -21.24 -7.85 -3.70
C GLU A 23 -21.90 -6.68 -2.97
N GLY A 24 -21.94 -5.51 -3.65
CA GLY A 24 -22.62 -4.33 -3.17
C GLY A 24 -21.68 -3.21 -2.77
N PHE A 25 -22.24 -2.23 -2.10
CA PHE A 25 -21.52 -1.06 -1.59
C PHE A 25 -21.26 -1.21 -0.11
N PHE A 26 -20.00 -1.00 0.29
CA PHE A 26 -19.59 -1.00 1.68
C PHE A 26 -18.79 0.28 1.98
N ALA A 27 -18.93 0.79 3.19
CA ALA A 27 -18.16 1.92 3.66
C ALA A 27 -17.64 1.65 5.08
N GLY A 28 -16.39 2.02 5.32
CA GLY A 28 -15.74 1.90 6.61
C GLY A 28 -15.17 3.24 7.07
N LEU A 29 -15.28 3.52 8.37
CA LEU A 29 -14.68 4.69 9.02
C LEU A 29 -13.88 4.21 10.22
N GLY A 30 -12.59 4.54 10.25
CA GLY A 30 -11.70 4.37 11.39
C GLY A 30 -11.23 5.73 11.90
N PHE A 31 -11.26 5.93 13.22
CA PHE A 31 -10.71 7.10 13.86
C PHE A 31 -9.92 6.67 15.10
N SER A 32 -8.72 7.22 15.26
CA SER A 32 -7.87 7.00 16.43
C SER A 32 -7.37 8.32 16.97
N LEU A 33 -7.45 8.47 18.29
CA LEU A 33 -6.88 9.59 19.03
C LEU A 33 -6.15 9.05 20.24
N ASN A 34 -4.85 9.31 20.34
CA ASN A 34 -4.03 8.99 21.48
C ASN A 34 -3.31 10.23 21.98
N ALA A 35 -3.41 10.52 23.26
CA ALA A 35 -2.69 11.61 23.91
C ALA A 35 -2.01 11.10 25.17
N SER A 36 -0.72 11.40 25.33
CA SER A 36 0.07 11.09 26.53
C SER A 36 0.78 12.33 27.00
N ARG A 37 0.75 12.57 28.30
CA ARG A 37 1.38 13.73 28.96
C ARG A 37 2.40 13.28 30.00
N GLY A 38 3.50 14.01 30.11
CA GLY A 38 4.59 13.70 31.05
C GLY A 38 5.91 14.38 30.66
N ASN A 39 7.03 13.70 30.85
CA ASN A 39 8.33 14.23 30.45
C ASN A 39 8.43 14.47 28.93
N ARG A 40 7.63 13.78 28.13
CA ARG A 40 7.42 13.98 26.71
C ARG A 40 5.95 13.88 26.40
N ASP A 41 5.36 14.98 25.97
CA ASP A 41 3.99 14.99 25.49
C ASP A 41 3.93 14.36 24.11
N ARG A 42 2.97 13.46 23.90
CA ARG A 42 2.75 12.80 22.60
C ARG A 42 1.28 12.89 22.25
N ASP A 43 1.01 13.30 21.03
CA ASP A 43 -0.31 13.26 20.44
C ASP A 43 -0.24 12.49 19.11
N PHE A 44 -1.23 11.66 18.88
CA PHE A 44 -1.42 10.93 17.63
C PHE A 44 -2.89 10.96 17.26
N TYR A 45 -3.19 11.28 16.02
CA TYR A 45 -4.50 11.05 15.45
C TYR A 45 -4.39 10.37 14.09
N SER A 46 -5.39 9.55 13.75
CA SER A 46 -5.58 9.03 12.41
C SER A 46 -7.05 9.03 12.03
N LEU A 47 -7.29 9.18 10.74
CA LEU A 47 -8.56 9.04 10.07
C LEU A 47 -8.37 8.09 8.89
N ASP A 48 -9.17 7.03 8.86
CA ASP A 48 -9.19 6.03 7.80
C ASP A 48 -10.62 5.96 7.25
N LEU A 49 -10.77 6.19 5.95
CA LEU A 49 -12.02 6.00 5.22
C LEU A 49 -11.81 4.95 4.16
N ARG A 50 -12.78 4.07 4.02
CA ARG A 50 -12.79 3.04 2.99
C ARG A 50 -14.15 2.99 2.33
N PHE A 51 -14.14 2.82 1.02
CA PHE A 51 -15.32 2.60 0.20
C PHE A 51 -15.04 1.43 -0.73
N ASP A 52 -15.93 0.45 -0.75
CA ASP A 52 -15.91 -0.70 -1.67
C ASP A 52 -17.18 -0.67 -2.50
N TYR A 53 -17.06 -0.97 -3.78
CA TYR A 53 -18.17 -1.21 -4.69
C TYR A 53 -17.86 -2.41 -5.56
N ASN A 54 -18.44 -3.54 -5.21
CA ASN A 54 -18.16 -4.82 -5.84
C ASN A 54 -19.37 -5.31 -6.61
N LEU A 55 -19.11 -5.80 -7.81
CA LEU A 55 -20.02 -6.48 -8.72
C LEU A 55 -19.51 -7.92 -8.92
N ASP A 56 -20.30 -8.79 -9.61
CA ASP A 56 -19.98 -10.20 -9.80
C ASP A 56 -18.50 -10.45 -10.19
N ASP A 57 -18.00 -9.75 -11.21
CA ASP A 57 -16.68 -9.96 -11.79
C ASP A 57 -15.70 -8.79 -11.55
N VAL A 58 -16.10 -7.78 -10.74
CA VAL A 58 -15.31 -6.56 -10.55
C VAL A 58 -15.32 -6.13 -9.10
N GLU A 59 -14.14 -6.05 -8.50
CA GLU A 59 -13.94 -5.44 -7.19
C GLU A 59 -13.37 -4.03 -7.34
N ASN A 60 -14.00 -3.07 -6.71
CA ASN A 60 -13.48 -1.70 -6.65
C ASN A 60 -13.35 -1.26 -5.21
N PHE A 61 -12.24 -0.64 -4.85
CA PHE A 61 -12.13 0.00 -3.56
C PHE A 61 -11.33 1.29 -3.60
N MET A 62 -11.66 2.18 -2.68
CA MET A 62 -10.96 3.43 -2.42
C MET A 62 -10.62 3.52 -0.93
N ILE A 63 -9.39 3.90 -0.64
CA ILE A 63 -8.90 4.14 0.72
C ILE A 63 -8.39 5.57 0.80
N LEU A 64 -8.84 6.27 1.83
CA LEU A 64 -8.36 7.59 2.22
C LEU A 64 -7.84 7.48 3.65
N ARG A 65 -6.55 7.75 3.84
CA ARG A 65 -5.92 7.70 5.16
C ARG A 65 -5.17 8.99 5.43
N LYS A 66 -5.34 9.51 6.64
CA LYS A 66 -4.56 10.63 7.14
C LYS A 66 -4.13 10.35 8.57
N SER A 67 -2.85 10.56 8.88
CA SER A 67 -2.36 10.50 10.25
C SER A 67 -1.38 11.63 10.53
N GLU A 68 -1.32 12.05 11.79
CA GLU A 68 -0.35 13.01 12.28
C GLU A 68 0.11 12.61 13.67
N ARG A 69 1.41 12.77 13.91
CA ARG A 69 2.03 12.53 15.20
C ARG A 69 2.78 13.79 15.63
N LYS A 70 2.57 14.16 16.89
CA LYS A 70 3.29 15.27 17.54
C LYS A 70 4.05 14.77 18.76
N MET A 71 5.19 15.42 19.03
CA MET A 71 5.95 15.25 20.25
C MET A 71 6.33 16.64 20.78
N ASN A 72 5.93 16.95 22.02
CA ASN A 72 6.11 18.26 22.64
C ASN A 72 5.61 19.39 21.73
N GLN A 73 4.39 19.25 21.18
CA GLN A 73 3.71 20.16 20.24
C GLN A 73 4.34 20.24 18.84
N ASN A 74 5.54 19.70 18.63
CA ASN A 74 6.17 19.66 17.30
C ASN A 74 5.66 18.45 16.51
N VAL A 75 5.31 18.66 15.25
CA VAL A 75 4.95 17.59 14.34
C VAL A 75 6.18 16.75 14.03
N THR A 76 6.07 15.43 14.21
CA THR A 76 7.16 14.48 14.00
C THR A 76 6.85 13.47 12.89
N ASP A 77 5.59 13.38 12.46
CA ASP A 77 5.18 12.59 11.31
C ASP A 77 3.83 13.10 10.79
N ILE A 78 3.69 13.19 9.47
CA ILE A 78 2.42 13.40 8.77
C ILE A 78 2.39 12.43 7.60
N SER A 79 1.30 11.68 7.48
CA SER A 79 1.07 10.79 6.36
C SER A 79 -0.32 11.00 5.79
N GLN A 80 -0.41 11.07 4.47
CA GLN A 80 -1.66 11.09 3.73
C GLN A 80 -1.57 10.05 2.61
N LEU A 81 -2.64 9.31 2.38
CA LEU A 81 -2.75 8.30 1.34
C LEU A 81 -4.14 8.35 0.73
N ILE A 82 -4.18 8.37 -0.59
CA ILE A 82 -5.35 8.05 -1.39
C ILE A 82 -4.96 6.88 -2.27
N HIS A 83 -5.73 5.80 -2.24
CA HIS A 83 -5.52 4.63 -3.07
C HIS A 83 -6.86 4.19 -3.66
N ILE A 84 -6.90 4.02 -4.96
CA ILE A 84 -8.07 3.54 -5.71
C ILE A 84 -7.61 2.34 -6.50
N ARG A 85 -8.37 1.25 -6.44
CA ARG A 85 -8.07 0.01 -7.19
C ARG A 85 -9.33 -0.60 -7.76
N SER A 86 -9.19 -1.13 -8.97
CA SER A 86 -10.17 -1.99 -9.63
C SER A 86 -9.51 -3.30 -9.99
N VAL A 87 -10.17 -4.40 -9.67
CA VAL A 87 -9.75 -5.77 -9.98
C VAL A 87 -10.85 -6.42 -10.80
N PHE A 88 -10.47 -6.95 -11.95
CA PHE A 88 -11.38 -7.61 -12.89
C PHE A 88 -11.05 -9.08 -12.92
N GLU A 89 -12.01 -9.95 -12.63
CA GLU A 89 -11.90 -11.37 -12.89
C GLU A 89 -11.87 -11.59 -14.41
N THR A 90 -10.84 -12.26 -14.90
CA THR A 90 -10.66 -12.42 -16.35
C THR A 90 -10.91 -13.84 -16.80
N TYR A 91 -10.01 -14.74 -16.49
CA TYR A 91 -10.13 -16.14 -16.92
C TYR A 91 -9.47 -17.06 -15.90
N ASN A 92 -10.23 -18.05 -15.44
CA ASN A 92 -9.81 -19.03 -14.42
C ASN A 92 -9.29 -18.34 -13.14
N GLN A 93 -7.99 -18.50 -12.89
CA GLN A 93 -7.29 -18.01 -11.70
C GLN A 93 -6.60 -16.65 -11.91
N PHE A 94 -6.82 -15.98 -13.05
CA PHE A 94 -6.17 -14.71 -13.37
C PHE A 94 -7.14 -13.54 -13.22
N ASN A 95 -6.67 -12.50 -12.55
CA ASN A 95 -7.37 -11.23 -12.41
C ASN A 95 -6.49 -10.11 -12.98
N ALA A 96 -7.11 -9.17 -13.71
CA ALA A 96 -6.44 -7.94 -14.14
C ALA A 96 -6.63 -6.86 -13.08
N GLU A 97 -5.59 -6.10 -12.80
CA GLU A 97 -5.62 -5.06 -11.77
C GLU A 97 -5.18 -3.71 -12.33
N PHE A 98 -5.87 -2.65 -11.89
CA PHE A 98 -5.52 -1.25 -12.17
C PHE A 98 -5.59 -0.47 -10.87
N PHE A 99 -4.62 0.42 -10.63
CA PHE A 99 -4.66 1.26 -9.46
C PHE A 99 -4.05 2.64 -9.69
N LEU A 100 -4.55 3.57 -8.88
CA LEU A 100 -4.03 4.91 -8.71
C LEU A 100 -3.72 5.12 -7.24
N GLN A 101 -2.60 5.74 -6.94
CA GLN A 101 -2.24 6.08 -5.58
C GLN A 101 -1.58 7.46 -5.53
N SER A 102 -1.97 8.25 -4.54
CA SER A 102 -1.26 9.49 -4.16
C SER A 102 -0.91 9.40 -2.69
N ALA A 103 0.34 9.66 -2.36
CA ALA A 103 0.84 9.64 -0.99
C ALA A 103 1.66 10.91 -0.71
N LYS A 104 1.51 11.45 0.51
CA LYS A 104 2.30 12.59 1.01
C LYS A 104 2.87 12.24 2.36
N ASN A 105 4.19 12.33 2.48
CA ASN A 105 4.88 12.17 3.76
C ASN A 105 6.25 12.84 3.73
N PRO A 106 6.36 14.13 4.13
CA PRO A 106 7.62 14.85 4.12
C PRO A 106 8.66 14.29 5.10
N PHE A 107 8.24 13.49 6.10
CA PHE A 107 9.15 12.83 7.05
C PHE A 107 9.77 11.54 6.49
N ARG A 108 9.36 11.11 5.29
CA ARG A 108 9.90 9.95 4.58
C ARG A 108 10.66 10.33 3.31
N LEU A 109 11.24 11.55 3.28
CA LEU A 109 12.09 12.07 2.21
C LEU A 109 11.37 12.31 0.87
N PHE A 110 10.04 12.26 0.83
CA PHE A 110 9.26 12.69 -0.33
C PHE A 110 8.10 13.58 0.10
N ARG A 111 7.85 14.63 -0.66
CA ARG A 111 6.72 15.53 -0.45
C ARG A 111 5.43 14.89 -0.97
N GLU A 112 5.49 14.37 -2.18
CA GLU A 112 4.37 13.73 -2.85
C GLU A 112 4.87 12.60 -3.74
N ARG A 113 4.08 11.52 -3.81
CA ARG A 113 4.31 10.40 -4.72
C ARG A 113 2.99 9.98 -5.33
N ASN A 114 2.94 9.99 -6.67
CA ASN A 114 1.82 9.57 -7.46
C ASN A 114 2.19 8.29 -8.20
N LEU A 115 1.34 7.27 -8.11
CA LEU A 115 1.51 5.99 -8.76
C LEU A 115 0.31 5.69 -9.66
N PHE A 116 0.60 5.21 -10.85
CA PHE A 116 -0.35 4.52 -11.70
C PHE A 116 0.20 3.12 -11.99
N GLY A 117 -0.60 2.09 -11.74
CA GLY A 117 -0.16 0.71 -11.94
C GLY A 117 -1.22 -0.15 -12.60
N THR A 118 -0.73 -1.14 -13.33
CA THR A 118 -1.55 -2.21 -13.91
C THR A 118 -0.80 -3.52 -13.82
N GLY A 119 -1.52 -4.62 -13.70
CA GLY A 119 -0.91 -5.93 -13.59
C GLY A 119 -1.90 -7.07 -13.71
N LEU A 120 -1.36 -8.25 -13.59
CA LEU A 120 -2.10 -9.49 -13.49
C LEU A 120 -1.81 -10.12 -12.12
N ARG A 121 -2.86 -10.64 -11.51
CA ARG A 121 -2.82 -11.41 -10.28
C ARG A 121 -3.25 -12.84 -10.60
N MET A 122 -2.51 -13.81 -10.12
CA MET A 122 -2.81 -15.22 -10.21
C MET A 122 -3.15 -15.76 -8.83
N ILE A 123 -4.30 -16.38 -8.70
CA ILE A 123 -4.72 -17.15 -7.52
C ILE A 123 -4.17 -18.56 -7.70
N ILE A 124 -3.20 -18.95 -6.87
CA ILE A 124 -2.60 -20.29 -6.93
C ILE A 124 -3.50 -21.28 -6.19
N ASP A 125 -3.93 -20.89 -4.99
CA ASP A 125 -4.90 -21.61 -4.16
C ASP A 125 -5.56 -20.64 -3.17
N ASP A 126 -6.29 -21.13 -2.18
CA ASP A 126 -6.98 -20.32 -1.17
C ASP A 126 -6.04 -19.50 -0.29
N GLN A 127 -4.76 -19.84 -0.25
CA GLN A 127 -3.74 -19.23 0.61
C GLN A 127 -2.75 -18.37 -0.18
N MET A 128 -2.32 -18.86 -1.36
CA MET A 128 -1.22 -18.30 -2.12
C MET A 128 -1.68 -17.49 -3.34
N ARG A 129 -1.07 -16.33 -3.51
CA ARG A 129 -1.31 -15.43 -4.64
C ARG A 129 0.00 -14.86 -5.15
N PHE A 130 0.09 -14.70 -6.44
CA PHE A 130 1.21 -14.06 -7.11
C PHE A 130 0.70 -12.95 -8.03
N GLY A 131 1.34 -11.79 -8.00
CA GLY A 131 1.02 -10.68 -8.89
C GLY A 131 2.26 -10.15 -9.59
N ALA A 132 2.08 -9.75 -10.85
CA ALA A 132 3.11 -9.10 -11.65
C ALA A 132 2.49 -7.96 -12.48
N GLY A 133 3.21 -6.85 -12.60
CA GLY A 133 2.70 -5.67 -13.30
C GLY A 133 3.75 -4.62 -13.56
N VAL A 134 3.26 -3.47 -13.99
CA VAL A 134 4.07 -2.27 -14.25
C VAL A 134 3.48 -1.10 -13.47
N ILE A 135 4.35 -0.29 -12.91
CA ILE A 135 4.01 0.91 -12.16
C ILE A 135 4.75 2.09 -12.80
N TYR A 136 4.02 3.14 -13.13
CA TYR A 136 4.56 4.47 -13.37
C TYR A 136 4.52 5.25 -12.06
N GLU A 137 5.66 5.78 -11.67
CA GLU A 137 5.86 6.54 -10.44
C GLU A 137 6.34 7.95 -10.77
N GLU A 138 5.67 8.94 -10.22
CA GLU A 138 6.10 10.33 -10.15
C GLU A 138 6.32 10.68 -8.69
N GLU A 139 7.55 11.03 -8.33
CA GLU A 139 7.93 11.39 -6.96
C GLU A 139 8.49 12.81 -6.94
N THR A 140 7.94 13.65 -6.06
CA THR A 140 8.45 14.98 -5.75
C THR A 140 9.17 14.90 -4.42
N ASP A 141 10.45 15.22 -4.39
CA ASP A 141 11.25 15.26 -3.16
C ASP A 141 10.97 16.50 -2.32
N LEU A 142 11.73 16.70 -1.25
CA LEU A 142 11.58 17.84 -0.34
C LEU A 142 12.05 19.17 -0.95
N ASP A 143 12.90 19.12 -1.97
CA ASP A 143 13.48 20.26 -2.68
C ASP A 143 12.69 20.60 -3.98
N ASP A 144 11.51 20.02 -4.15
CA ASP A 144 10.62 20.18 -5.31
C ASP A 144 11.15 19.58 -6.63
N PHE A 145 12.17 18.72 -6.58
CA PHE A 145 12.59 17.98 -7.77
C PHE A 145 11.61 16.83 -8.05
N VAL A 146 11.17 16.75 -9.31
CA VAL A 146 10.27 15.71 -9.77
C VAL A 146 11.08 14.62 -10.48
N THR A 147 10.92 13.38 -10.03
CA THR A 147 11.53 12.20 -10.64
C THR A 147 10.43 11.27 -11.14
N ASN A 148 10.57 10.80 -12.38
CA ASN A 148 9.67 9.85 -12.98
C ASN A 148 10.38 8.51 -13.18
N THR A 149 9.78 7.44 -12.69
CA THR A 149 10.35 6.10 -12.79
C THR A 149 9.29 5.09 -13.21
N THR A 150 9.59 4.29 -14.21
CA THR A 150 8.79 3.10 -14.53
C THR A 150 9.40 1.90 -13.83
N ARG A 151 8.59 1.15 -13.08
CA ARG A 151 9.02 -0.04 -12.33
C ARG A 151 8.27 -1.27 -12.79
N LEU A 152 8.95 -2.39 -12.84
CA LEU A 152 8.28 -3.68 -12.77
C LEU A 152 7.83 -3.89 -11.33
N SER A 153 6.71 -4.57 -11.14
CA SER A 153 6.22 -4.92 -9.81
C SER A 153 5.92 -6.40 -9.78
N ALA A 154 6.48 -7.10 -8.82
CA ALA A 154 6.12 -8.47 -8.51
C ALA A 154 5.81 -8.56 -7.03
N TYR A 155 4.77 -9.31 -6.67
CA TYR A 155 4.49 -9.64 -5.29
C TYR A 155 4.08 -11.11 -5.14
N PHE A 156 4.38 -11.64 -3.98
CA PHE A 156 3.92 -12.95 -3.53
C PHE A 156 3.24 -12.77 -2.17
N HIS A 157 2.07 -13.35 -2.04
CA HIS A 157 1.28 -13.36 -0.82
C HIS A 157 0.99 -14.78 -0.41
N ASP A 158 1.12 -15.05 0.89
CA ASP A 158 0.82 -16.35 1.50
C ASP A 158 0.15 -16.15 2.86
N ASN A 159 -0.95 -16.85 3.07
CA ASN A 159 -1.70 -16.87 4.32
C ASN A 159 -1.79 -18.31 4.83
N PHE A 160 -0.85 -18.72 5.68
CA PHE A 160 -0.77 -20.08 6.18
C PHE A 160 -1.05 -20.20 7.68
N ALA A 161 -1.78 -21.24 8.05
CA ALA A 161 -2.05 -21.57 9.44
C ALA A 161 -0.87 -22.39 10.01
N VAL A 162 -0.28 -21.89 11.10
CA VAL A 162 0.78 -22.61 11.85
C VAL A 162 0.18 -23.43 12.97
N ALA A 163 -0.96 -23.02 13.53
CA ALA A 163 -1.71 -23.73 14.56
C ALA A 163 -3.19 -23.38 14.43
N GLU A 164 -4.08 -24.09 15.13
CA GLU A 164 -5.54 -23.90 15.08
C GLU A 164 -5.99 -22.45 15.26
N ASN A 165 -5.21 -21.62 15.98
CA ASN A 165 -5.52 -20.22 16.27
C ASN A 165 -4.40 -19.25 15.88
N VAL A 166 -3.46 -19.67 15.03
CA VAL A 166 -2.32 -18.86 14.62
C VAL A 166 -2.18 -18.89 13.09
N ASN A 167 -2.53 -17.78 12.46
CA ASN A 167 -2.34 -17.57 11.03
C ASN A 167 -1.21 -16.57 10.79
N PHE A 168 -0.35 -16.86 9.83
CA PHE A 168 0.64 -15.93 9.30
C PHE A 168 0.18 -15.44 7.95
N ASN A 169 0.13 -14.13 7.83
CA ASN A 169 -0.20 -13.45 6.59
C ASN A 169 1.07 -12.72 6.13
N THR A 170 1.67 -13.18 5.06
CA THR A 170 2.96 -12.67 4.58
C THR A 170 2.82 -12.15 3.16
N THR A 171 3.33 -10.94 2.91
CA THR A 171 3.39 -10.39 1.55
C THR A 171 4.79 -9.84 1.28
N ILE A 172 5.37 -10.27 0.17
CA ILE A 172 6.69 -9.81 -0.30
C ILE A 172 6.46 -9.04 -1.60
N TYR A 173 7.02 -7.83 -1.69
CA TYR A 173 7.02 -7.01 -2.89
C TYR A 173 8.45 -6.79 -3.38
N TYR A 174 8.64 -6.81 -4.69
CA TYR A 174 9.87 -6.44 -5.36
C TYR A 174 9.58 -5.58 -6.60
N GLN A 175 10.15 -4.37 -6.63
CA GLN A 175 9.83 -3.35 -7.63
C GLN A 175 11.10 -2.69 -8.17
N PRO A 176 11.83 -3.33 -9.10
CA PRO A 176 12.99 -2.72 -9.74
C PRO A 176 12.59 -1.67 -10.78
N GLY A 177 13.43 -0.66 -10.96
CA GLY A 177 13.31 0.29 -12.06
C GLY A 177 13.58 -0.39 -13.39
N VAL A 178 12.81 -0.06 -14.43
CA VAL A 178 12.98 -0.67 -15.77
C VAL A 178 14.29 -0.23 -16.43
N THR A 179 14.72 1.01 -16.19
CA THR A 179 15.95 1.58 -16.76
C THR A 179 17.19 1.30 -15.93
N ASP A 180 17.01 1.04 -14.64
CA ASP A 180 18.09 0.73 -13.71
C ASP A 180 17.59 -0.27 -12.66
N PHE A 181 17.96 -1.54 -12.82
CA PHE A 181 17.59 -2.61 -11.88
C PHE A 181 18.27 -2.50 -10.51
N SER A 182 19.30 -1.67 -10.37
CA SER A 182 19.91 -1.37 -9.07
C SER A 182 19.07 -0.41 -8.22
N ASP A 183 18.21 0.39 -8.87
CA ASP A 183 17.16 1.16 -8.21
C ASP A 183 15.94 0.26 -8.00
N PHE A 184 15.88 -0.40 -6.88
CA PHE A 184 14.75 -1.27 -6.53
C PHE A 184 14.12 -0.91 -5.20
N LYS A 185 12.83 -1.20 -5.09
CA LYS A 185 12.04 -1.13 -3.87
C LYS A 185 11.67 -2.56 -3.47
N ALA A 186 11.92 -2.92 -2.22
CA ALA A 186 11.51 -4.20 -1.67
C ALA A 186 10.78 -4.00 -0.35
N SER A 187 9.76 -4.79 -0.09
CA SER A 187 9.00 -4.77 1.14
C SER A 187 8.64 -6.19 1.56
N PHE A 188 8.74 -6.44 2.85
CA PHE A 188 8.27 -7.65 3.50
C PHE A 188 7.27 -7.22 4.58
N LEU A 189 6.05 -7.72 4.49
CA LEU A 189 4.93 -7.45 5.39
C LEU A 189 4.48 -8.77 6.01
N MET A 190 4.24 -8.78 7.31
CA MET A 190 3.81 -9.96 8.08
C MET A 190 2.78 -9.55 9.14
#